data_5881b7612b7bed2fc71d4612bf22f9d7
#
_entry.id   5881b7612b7bed2fc71d4612bf22f9d7
#
_cell.length_a   1.000
_cell.length_b   1.000
_cell.length_c   1.000
_cell.angle_alpha   90.00
_cell.angle_beta   90.00
_cell.angle_gamma   90.00
#
_symmetry.space_group_name_H-M   'P 1'
#
loop_
_entity.id
_entity.type
_entity.pdbx_description
1 polymer ?
#
loop_
_entity_poly.entity_id
_entity_poly.type
_entity_poly.pdbx_seq_one_letter_code
_entity_poly.pdbx_strand_id
1 'polypeptide(L)'
;MGKKNKTGKNIQIKLKGPEGFESFYSKIFGGRWPLLKESLGGETVYAEWNGGGTEKYYLDPASVFAAMMLPVKSDGDNLKILDMCAAPGGKTLVIATRMSEDAELVSNERSAQRKQRLVQVCDTCLSPSIRERIKISCSDGAKWCTTQTEVYDRILLDAPCSSERHVLADEKYLSEWSPNRIKTLAMEQWALLSSAYRLLVPGGYLLYSTCALCPQENDEVVARLFKKFDTAELVYKDSIPSIKEDYSAYCKMDVIPVPERTELGFHILPDQKEKCGPIWFTLIRKTPESVD
;
A
#
# COMPACT_ATOMS: atom_id res chain seq x y z
N MET A 1 3.62 -43.78 45.62
CA MET A 1 3.81 -43.66 44.17
C MET A 1 2.69 -42.80 43.58
N GLY A 2 2.93 -41.50 43.45
CA GLY A 2 1.95 -40.55 42.92
C GLY A 2 2.17 -40.31 41.44
N LYS A 3 1.19 -40.65 40.62
CA LYS A 3 1.18 -40.35 39.19
C LYS A 3 0.97 -38.83 39.02
N LYS A 4 1.97 -38.12 38.51
CA LYS A 4 1.85 -36.74 38.05
C LYS A 4 0.94 -36.68 36.83
N ASN A 5 -0.24 -36.05 36.95
CA ASN A 5 -1.09 -35.67 35.86
C ASN A 5 -0.33 -34.68 34.95
N LYS A 6 -0.12 -35.07 33.72
CA LYS A 6 0.34 -34.16 32.66
C LYS A 6 -0.79 -33.19 32.33
N THR A 7 -0.63 -31.94 32.74
CA THR A 7 -1.47 -30.82 32.40
C THR A 7 -1.63 -30.73 30.86
N GLY A 8 -2.89 -30.69 30.41
CA GLY A 8 -3.28 -30.63 29.02
C GLY A 8 -2.67 -29.39 28.32
N LYS A 9 -1.95 -29.62 27.26
CA LYS A 9 -1.63 -28.58 26.27
C LYS A 9 -2.96 -28.11 25.71
N ASN A 10 -3.36 -26.87 26.00
CA ASN A 10 -4.42 -26.18 25.26
C ASN A 10 -4.04 -26.19 23.79
N ILE A 11 -4.57 -27.11 23.01
CA ILE A 11 -4.53 -27.09 21.56
C ILE A 11 -5.46 -25.97 21.15
N GLN A 12 -4.93 -24.76 20.96
CA GLN A 12 -5.66 -23.71 20.24
C GLN A 12 -5.88 -24.24 18.83
N ILE A 13 -7.08 -24.73 18.57
CA ILE A 13 -7.52 -25.07 17.21
C ILE A 13 -7.47 -23.74 16.43
N LYS A 14 -6.50 -23.59 15.54
CA LYS A 14 -6.42 -22.45 14.63
C LYS A 14 -7.59 -22.60 13.66
N LEU A 15 -8.64 -21.87 13.88
CA LEU A 15 -9.78 -21.79 12.99
C LEU A 15 -9.29 -21.35 11.60
N LYS A 16 -9.83 -21.98 10.56
CA LYS A 16 -9.57 -21.69 9.13
C LYS A 16 -10.90 -21.44 8.44
N GLY A 17 -10.85 -20.96 7.20
CA GLY A 17 -12.02 -20.70 6.40
C GLY A 17 -12.90 -19.59 7.00
N PRO A 18 -14.22 -19.60 6.70
CA PRO A 18 -15.15 -18.56 7.12
C PRO A 18 -15.17 -18.33 8.63
N GLU A 19 -15.17 -19.39 9.44
CA GLU A 19 -15.18 -19.27 10.91
C GLU A 19 -13.86 -18.68 11.44
N GLY A 20 -12.75 -19.07 10.84
CA GLY A 20 -11.43 -18.53 11.20
C GLY A 20 -11.32 -17.05 10.84
N PHE A 21 -11.79 -16.69 9.66
CA PHE A 21 -11.85 -15.30 9.19
C PHE A 21 -12.69 -14.44 10.13
N GLU A 22 -13.91 -14.88 10.42
CA GLU A 22 -14.83 -14.18 11.32
C GLU A 22 -14.23 -13.98 12.72
N SER A 23 -13.72 -15.06 13.32
CA SER A 23 -13.10 -15.00 14.65
C SER A 23 -11.86 -14.10 14.69
N PHE A 24 -11.08 -14.05 13.62
CA PHE A 24 -9.86 -13.25 13.55
C PHE A 24 -10.16 -11.76 13.51
N TYR A 25 -11.04 -11.33 12.58
CA TYR A 25 -11.35 -9.90 12.41
C TYR A 25 -12.29 -9.37 13.50
N SER A 26 -13.18 -10.19 14.04
CA SER A 26 -13.96 -9.82 15.23
C SER A 26 -13.10 -9.50 16.46
N LYS A 27 -11.94 -10.17 16.62
CA LYS A 27 -10.99 -9.83 17.68
C LYS A 27 -10.28 -8.52 17.47
N ILE A 28 -10.01 -8.15 16.21
CA ILE A 28 -9.33 -6.89 15.86
C ILE A 28 -10.29 -5.70 15.99
N PHE A 29 -11.49 -5.82 15.42
CA PHE A 29 -12.43 -4.71 15.30
C PHE A 29 -13.56 -4.70 16.33
N GLY A 30 -13.71 -5.78 17.12
CA GLY A 30 -14.75 -5.87 18.13
C GLY A 30 -16.16 -5.64 17.58
N GLY A 31 -16.93 -4.78 18.23
CA GLY A 31 -18.29 -4.44 17.82
C GLY A 31 -18.42 -3.70 16.49
N ARG A 32 -17.33 -3.18 15.93
CA ARG A 32 -17.30 -2.53 14.61
C ARG A 32 -17.30 -3.56 13.47
N TRP A 33 -16.83 -4.78 13.73
CA TRP A 33 -16.60 -5.79 12.70
C TRP A 33 -17.84 -6.10 11.82
N PRO A 34 -19.05 -6.29 12.36
CA PRO A 34 -20.23 -6.57 11.52
C PRO A 34 -20.49 -5.49 10.46
N LEU A 35 -20.43 -4.22 10.83
CA LEU A 35 -20.63 -3.09 9.91
C LEU A 35 -19.50 -3.01 8.88
N LEU A 36 -18.24 -3.15 9.32
CA LEU A 36 -17.09 -3.13 8.42
C LEU A 36 -17.16 -4.26 7.40
N LYS A 37 -17.50 -5.47 7.82
CA LYS A 37 -17.67 -6.63 6.96
C LYS A 37 -18.76 -6.42 5.91
N GLU A 38 -19.91 -5.89 6.31
CA GLU A 38 -20.99 -5.54 5.39
C GLU A 38 -20.53 -4.51 4.36
N SER A 39 -19.81 -3.47 4.80
CA SER A 39 -19.29 -2.42 3.93
C SER A 39 -18.21 -2.93 2.95
N LEU A 40 -17.44 -3.94 3.32
CA LEU A 40 -16.49 -4.61 2.40
C LEU A 40 -17.20 -5.33 1.26
N GLY A 41 -18.41 -5.88 1.50
CA GLY A 41 -19.25 -6.51 0.48
C GLY A 41 -20.12 -5.53 -0.32
N GLY A 42 -20.17 -4.27 0.10
CA GLY A 42 -21.00 -3.23 -0.51
C GLY A 42 -20.45 -2.68 -1.83
N GLU A 43 -21.20 -1.74 -2.40
CA GLU A 43 -20.80 -1.02 -3.62
C GLU A 43 -19.50 -0.25 -3.42
N THR A 44 -18.64 -0.29 -4.43
CA THR A 44 -17.39 0.46 -4.46
C THR A 44 -17.60 1.82 -5.13
N VAL A 45 -17.19 2.88 -4.47
CA VAL A 45 -17.13 4.24 -5.04
C VAL A 45 -15.85 4.35 -5.85
N TYR A 46 -15.91 5.03 -6.99
CA TYR A 46 -14.75 5.25 -7.85
C TYR A 46 -14.50 6.73 -8.08
N ALA A 47 -13.23 7.09 -8.09
CA ALA A 47 -12.73 8.35 -8.62
C ALA A 47 -12.37 8.16 -10.10
N GLU A 48 -12.74 9.12 -10.93
CA GLU A 48 -12.31 9.18 -12.33
C GLU A 48 -10.98 9.93 -12.40
N TRP A 49 -9.93 9.26 -12.92
CA TRP A 49 -8.61 9.84 -13.12
C TRP A 49 -8.35 10.09 -14.61
N ASN A 50 -7.98 11.33 -14.97
CA ASN A 50 -7.64 11.74 -16.32
C ASN A 50 -6.14 12.10 -16.40
N GLY A 51 -5.33 11.21 -16.97
CA GLY A 51 -3.89 11.43 -17.20
C GLY A 51 -3.55 12.05 -18.56
N GLY A 52 -4.55 12.52 -19.31
CA GLY A 52 -4.35 13.13 -20.62
C GLY A 52 -4.19 12.13 -21.78
N GLY A 53 -4.44 10.85 -21.55
CA GLY A 53 -4.47 9.80 -22.57
C GLY A 53 -5.82 9.72 -23.30
N THR A 54 -5.99 8.63 -24.04
CA THR A 54 -7.24 8.34 -24.80
C THR A 54 -8.35 7.79 -23.91
N GLU A 55 -8.00 7.18 -22.77
CA GLU A 55 -8.94 6.58 -21.84
C GLU A 55 -8.78 7.19 -20.44
N LYS A 56 -9.87 7.17 -19.67
CA LYS A 56 -9.88 7.51 -18.26
C LYS A 56 -9.71 6.25 -17.43
N TYR A 57 -9.14 6.40 -16.24
CA TYR A 57 -8.98 5.31 -15.29
C TYR A 57 -9.88 5.52 -14.08
N TYR A 58 -10.47 4.43 -13.59
CA TYR A 58 -11.33 4.45 -12.41
C TYR A 58 -10.67 3.68 -11.29
N LEU A 59 -10.47 4.33 -10.14
CA LEU A 59 -9.85 3.73 -8.96
C LEU A 59 -10.55 4.18 -7.68
N ASP A 60 -10.35 3.41 -6.62
CA ASP A 60 -10.89 3.74 -5.30
C ASP A 60 -10.34 5.09 -4.82
N PRO A 61 -11.19 6.02 -4.32
CA PRO A 61 -10.76 7.30 -3.78
C PRO A 61 -9.71 7.20 -2.68
N ALA A 62 -9.77 6.14 -1.84
CA ALA A 62 -8.75 5.90 -0.82
C ALA A 62 -7.37 5.57 -1.43
N SER A 63 -7.34 4.88 -2.59
CA SER A 63 -6.10 4.63 -3.32
C SER A 63 -5.51 5.89 -3.93
N VAL A 64 -6.36 6.80 -4.45
CA VAL A 64 -5.93 8.14 -4.88
C VAL A 64 -5.33 8.88 -3.70
N PHE A 65 -6.07 8.96 -2.59
CA PHE A 65 -5.65 9.67 -1.39
C PHE A 65 -4.29 9.18 -0.89
N ALA A 66 -4.11 7.87 -0.74
CA ALA A 66 -2.84 7.30 -0.29
C ALA A 66 -1.69 7.66 -1.24
N ALA A 67 -1.85 7.49 -2.56
CA ALA A 67 -0.80 7.80 -3.53
C ALA A 67 -0.43 9.30 -3.53
N MET A 68 -1.38 10.19 -3.24
CA MET A 68 -1.14 11.62 -3.12
C MET A 68 -0.28 12.01 -1.92
N MET A 69 -0.17 11.14 -0.91
CA MET A 69 0.70 11.39 0.24
C MET A 69 2.19 11.31 -0.09
N LEU A 70 2.57 10.72 -1.22
CA LEU A 70 3.96 10.76 -1.68
C LEU A 70 4.28 12.13 -2.31
N PRO A 71 5.25 12.89 -1.78
CA PRO A 71 5.66 14.16 -2.37
C PRO A 71 6.50 13.91 -3.63
N VAL A 72 5.91 14.14 -4.81
CA VAL A 72 6.53 13.84 -6.12
C VAL A 72 6.95 15.08 -6.91
N LYS A 73 6.85 16.26 -6.30
CA LYS A 73 7.35 17.54 -6.83
C LYS A 73 8.59 17.96 -6.06
N SER A 74 9.54 18.58 -6.75
CA SER A 74 10.71 19.24 -6.18
C SER A 74 11.04 20.48 -6.99
N ASP A 75 11.47 21.53 -6.31
CA ASP A 75 11.92 22.76 -6.95
C ASP A 75 13.41 22.61 -7.38
N GLY A 76 13.61 22.06 -8.57
CA GLY A 76 14.92 22.05 -9.23
C GLY A 76 15.69 20.71 -9.20
N ASP A 77 15.13 19.62 -8.67
CA ASP A 77 15.79 18.32 -8.67
C ASP A 77 15.11 17.34 -9.62
N ASN A 78 15.89 16.62 -10.43
CA ASN A 78 15.43 15.54 -11.30
C ASN A 78 15.12 14.30 -10.45
N LEU A 79 13.92 14.22 -9.87
CA LEU A 79 13.54 13.12 -9.00
C LEU A 79 13.52 11.77 -9.72
N LYS A 80 14.18 10.78 -9.13
CA LYS A 80 14.03 9.36 -9.49
C LYS A 80 12.98 8.72 -8.61
N ILE A 81 11.87 8.30 -9.20
CA ILE A 81 10.72 7.76 -8.50
C ILE A 81 10.61 6.27 -8.82
N LEU A 82 10.26 5.46 -7.82
CA LEU A 82 9.97 4.05 -7.97
C LEU A 82 8.54 3.75 -7.48
N ASP A 83 7.75 3.09 -8.33
CA ASP A 83 6.55 2.35 -7.93
C ASP A 83 6.88 0.85 -7.96
N MET A 84 7.13 0.26 -6.79
CA MET A 84 7.77 -1.06 -6.68
C MET A 84 6.83 -2.24 -6.97
N CYS A 85 5.51 -2.09 -6.75
CA CYS A 85 4.50 -3.11 -6.98
C CYS A 85 3.32 -2.51 -7.78
N ALA A 86 3.61 -2.00 -8.97
CA ALA A 86 2.83 -1.00 -9.68
C ALA A 86 1.49 -1.48 -10.26
N ALA A 87 1.37 -2.77 -10.63
CA ALA A 87 0.17 -3.25 -11.30
C ALA A 87 -1.08 -3.25 -10.40
N PRO A 88 -2.24 -2.85 -10.94
CA PRO A 88 -2.56 -2.65 -12.36
C PRO A 88 -2.21 -1.28 -12.96
N GLY A 89 -1.72 -0.29 -12.17
CA GLY A 89 -1.27 0.99 -12.68
C GLY A 89 -1.99 2.22 -12.11
N GLY A 90 -3.05 2.05 -11.33
CA GLY A 90 -3.84 3.19 -10.82
C GLY A 90 -3.00 4.18 -10.00
N LYS A 91 -2.21 3.73 -9.02
CA LYS A 91 -1.33 4.59 -8.24
C LYS A 91 -0.16 5.14 -9.07
N THR A 92 0.33 4.36 -10.06
CA THR A 92 1.30 4.84 -11.07
C THR A 92 0.78 6.07 -11.80
N LEU A 93 -0.50 6.07 -12.26
CA LEU A 93 -1.11 7.23 -12.92
C LEU A 93 -1.14 8.46 -12.01
N VAL A 94 -1.51 8.28 -10.73
CA VAL A 94 -1.55 9.37 -9.76
C VAL A 94 -0.16 9.99 -9.54
N ILE A 95 0.90 9.18 -9.48
CA ILE A 95 2.28 9.66 -9.37
C ILE A 95 2.70 10.38 -10.64
N ALA A 96 2.53 9.72 -11.79
CA ALA A 96 3.03 10.16 -13.09
C ALA A 96 2.49 11.53 -13.52
N THR A 97 1.20 11.79 -13.27
CA THR A 97 0.56 13.07 -13.62
C THR A 97 0.98 14.22 -12.70
N ARG A 98 1.48 13.92 -11.50
CA ARG A 98 1.85 14.91 -10.49
C ARG A 98 3.34 15.17 -10.39
N MET A 99 4.18 14.27 -10.88
CA MET A 99 5.65 14.42 -10.82
C MET A 99 6.13 15.60 -11.66
N SER A 100 7.27 16.20 -11.27
CA SER A 100 7.91 17.30 -12.03
C SER A 100 8.25 16.87 -13.46
N GLU A 101 8.36 17.83 -14.40
CA GLU A 101 8.54 17.55 -15.83
C GLU A 101 9.83 16.76 -16.13
N ASP A 102 10.88 16.96 -15.35
CA ASP A 102 12.19 16.31 -15.43
C ASP A 102 12.32 15.07 -14.55
N ALA A 103 11.30 14.70 -13.79
CA ALA A 103 11.30 13.49 -13.00
C ALA A 103 11.15 12.23 -13.87
N GLU A 104 11.83 11.15 -13.48
CA GLU A 104 11.71 9.81 -14.07
C GLU A 104 10.99 8.86 -13.11
N LEU A 105 10.06 8.04 -13.64
CA LEU A 105 9.36 7.01 -12.88
C LEU A 105 9.73 5.61 -13.39
N VAL A 106 10.18 4.76 -12.49
CA VAL A 106 10.29 3.32 -12.72
C VAL A 106 9.09 2.64 -12.08
N SER A 107 8.29 1.93 -12.89
CA SER A 107 7.14 1.15 -12.42
C SER A 107 7.44 -0.33 -12.58
N ASN A 108 7.56 -1.04 -11.45
CA ASN A 108 7.91 -2.46 -11.43
C ASN A 108 6.74 -3.34 -11.04
N GLU A 109 6.66 -4.51 -11.65
CA GLU A 109 5.70 -5.55 -11.28
C GLU A 109 6.35 -6.93 -11.45
N ARG A 110 6.24 -7.78 -10.42
CA ARG A 110 6.84 -9.13 -10.44
C ARG A 110 6.16 -10.08 -11.43
N SER A 111 4.86 -9.96 -11.60
CA SER A 111 4.07 -10.81 -12.48
C SER A 111 4.08 -10.30 -13.92
N ALA A 112 4.55 -11.12 -14.86
CA ALA A 112 4.56 -10.77 -16.28
C ALA A 112 3.14 -10.48 -16.82
N GLN A 113 2.13 -11.24 -16.36
CA GLN A 113 0.73 -11.00 -16.75
C GLN A 113 0.21 -9.68 -16.22
N ARG A 114 0.47 -9.34 -14.96
CA ARG A 114 0.04 -8.07 -14.37
C ARG A 114 0.80 -6.88 -14.97
N LYS A 115 2.09 -7.08 -15.33
CA LYS A 115 2.88 -6.07 -16.05
C LYS A 115 2.23 -5.68 -17.38
N GLN A 116 1.68 -6.64 -18.15
CA GLN A 116 1.00 -6.33 -19.41
C GLN A 116 -0.17 -5.37 -19.19
N ARG A 117 -0.94 -5.58 -18.12
CA ARG A 117 -2.04 -4.66 -17.74
C ARG A 117 -1.50 -3.28 -17.35
N LEU A 118 -0.42 -3.20 -16.58
CA LEU A 118 0.25 -1.95 -16.24
C LEU A 118 0.68 -1.18 -17.48
N VAL A 119 1.30 -1.86 -18.45
CA VAL A 119 1.70 -1.26 -19.74
C VAL A 119 0.47 -0.68 -20.46
N GLN A 120 -0.58 -1.48 -20.61
CA GLN A 120 -1.83 -1.04 -21.26
C GLN A 120 -2.41 0.20 -20.56
N VAL A 121 -2.51 0.20 -19.25
CA VAL A 121 -3.04 1.34 -18.47
C VAL A 121 -2.18 2.59 -18.70
N CYS A 122 -0.86 2.48 -18.64
CA CYS A 122 0.04 3.61 -18.89
C CYS A 122 -0.09 4.14 -20.35
N ASP A 123 -0.20 3.23 -21.33
CA ASP A 123 -0.27 3.58 -22.74
C ASP A 123 -1.59 4.24 -23.14
N THR A 124 -2.72 3.85 -22.50
CA THR A 124 -4.05 4.39 -22.84
C THR A 124 -4.47 5.56 -21.98
N CYS A 125 -4.02 5.63 -20.72
CA CYS A 125 -4.52 6.63 -19.75
C CYS A 125 -3.60 7.86 -19.59
N LEU A 126 -2.35 7.81 -20.07
CA LEU A 126 -1.42 8.93 -19.96
C LEU A 126 -1.20 9.64 -21.30
N SER A 127 -0.91 10.94 -21.21
CA SER A 127 -0.44 11.67 -22.39
C SER A 127 0.93 11.13 -22.84
N PRO A 128 1.30 11.21 -24.14
CA PRO A 128 2.60 10.76 -24.63
C PRO A 128 3.78 11.35 -23.86
N SER A 129 3.75 12.63 -23.55
CA SER A 129 4.81 13.34 -22.82
C SER A 129 5.03 12.83 -21.39
N ILE A 130 3.97 12.39 -20.71
CA ILE A 130 4.07 11.76 -19.40
C ILE A 130 4.55 10.32 -19.55
N ARG A 131 3.98 9.58 -20.52
CA ARG A 131 4.28 8.17 -20.72
C ARG A 131 5.76 7.90 -21.05
N GLU A 132 6.40 8.76 -21.81
CA GLU A 132 7.82 8.67 -22.20
C GLU A 132 8.77 8.70 -20.99
N ARG A 133 8.36 9.30 -19.89
CA ARG A 133 9.16 9.38 -18.64
C ARG A 133 8.98 8.17 -17.73
N ILE A 134 8.21 7.16 -18.15
CA ILE A 134 7.93 5.96 -17.36
C ILE A 134 8.64 4.75 -17.94
N LYS A 135 9.53 4.15 -17.16
CA LYS A 135 10.17 2.87 -17.47
C LYS A 135 9.45 1.75 -16.74
N ILE A 136 8.93 0.74 -17.47
CA ILE A 136 8.23 -0.39 -16.87
C ILE A 136 9.14 -1.62 -16.84
N SER A 137 9.35 -2.17 -15.65
CA SER A 137 10.18 -3.35 -15.40
C SER A 137 9.36 -4.55 -14.94
N CYS A 138 9.98 -5.76 -14.97
CA CYS A 138 9.36 -6.98 -14.50
C CYS A 138 10.39 -7.79 -13.71
N SER A 139 10.38 -7.63 -12.40
CA SER A 139 11.34 -8.33 -11.53
C SER A 139 10.88 -8.36 -10.07
N ASP A 140 11.55 -9.17 -9.27
CA ASP A 140 11.31 -9.28 -7.84
C ASP A 140 11.95 -8.10 -7.08
N GLY A 141 11.14 -7.09 -6.73
CA GLY A 141 11.57 -5.89 -6.02
C GLY A 141 12.24 -6.16 -4.66
N ALA A 142 11.91 -7.28 -4.01
CA ALA A 142 12.53 -7.66 -2.75
C ALA A 142 14.06 -7.94 -2.88
N LYS A 143 14.53 -8.22 -4.09
CA LYS A 143 15.94 -8.52 -4.38
C LYS A 143 16.73 -7.33 -4.90
N TRP A 144 16.12 -6.23 -5.25
CA TRP A 144 16.81 -5.08 -5.85
C TRP A 144 17.91 -4.50 -4.96
N CYS A 145 17.69 -4.47 -3.65
CA CYS A 145 18.69 -3.97 -2.70
C CYS A 145 19.97 -4.83 -2.60
N THR A 146 20.02 -5.97 -3.27
CA THR A 146 21.25 -6.80 -3.35
C THR A 146 22.21 -6.34 -4.44
N THR A 147 21.74 -5.58 -5.41
CA THR A 147 22.50 -5.11 -6.57
C THR A 147 22.70 -3.59 -6.60
N GLN A 148 21.85 -2.84 -5.90
CA GLN A 148 21.90 -1.38 -5.84
C GLN A 148 21.30 -0.86 -4.53
N THR A 149 21.79 0.30 -4.09
CA THR A 149 21.28 1.01 -2.90
C THR A 149 21.27 2.51 -3.19
N GLU A 150 20.39 3.26 -2.50
CA GLU A 150 20.35 4.73 -2.55
C GLU A 150 20.25 5.30 -3.97
N VAL A 151 19.25 4.83 -4.71
CA VAL A 151 19.04 5.16 -6.13
C VAL A 151 17.82 6.06 -6.33
N TYR A 152 16.80 5.95 -5.47
CA TYR A 152 15.52 6.61 -5.65
C TYR A 152 15.25 7.64 -4.57
N ASP A 153 14.76 8.81 -4.99
CA ASP A 153 14.37 9.90 -4.11
C ASP A 153 12.99 9.67 -3.50
N ARG A 154 12.11 9.02 -4.26
CA ARG A 154 10.72 8.73 -3.88
C ARG A 154 10.38 7.28 -4.21
N ILE A 155 9.79 6.60 -3.26
CA ILE A 155 9.35 5.21 -3.49
C ILE A 155 7.89 5.06 -3.02
N LEU A 156 7.05 4.53 -3.90
CA LEU A 156 5.77 3.93 -3.54
C LEU A 156 5.94 2.42 -3.43
N LEU A 157 5.57 1.87 -2.30
CA LEU A 157 5.40 0.44 -2.09
C LEU A 157 3.95 0.15 -1.70
N ASP A 158 3.10 -0.06 -2.71
CA ASP A 158 1.75 -0.61 -2.52
C ASP A 158 1.86 -2.13 -2.49
N ALA A 159 2.07 -2.68 -1.29
CA ALA A 159 2.53 -4.05 -1.12
C ALA A 159 1.42 -5.08 -1.37
N PRO A 160 1.75 -6.25 -1.94
CA PRO A 160 0.83 -7.39 -1.97
C PRO A 160 0.33 -7.70 -0.56
N CYS A 161 -0.98 -7.93 -0.40
CA CYS A 161 -1.61 -8.09 0.91
C CYS A 161 -2.75 -9.12 0.88
N SER A 162 -3.35 -9.36 2.05
CA SER A 162 -4.45 -10.32 2.24
C SER A 162 -5.71 -9.97 1.45
N SER A 163 -5.97 -8.69 1.20
CA SER A 163 -7.11 -8.20 0.38
C SER A 163 -8.45 -8.74 0.85
N GLU A 164 -8.88 -8.40 2.06
CA GLU A 164 -10.08 -8.96 2.70
C GLU A 164 -11.36 -8.76 1.90
N ARG A 165 -11.50 -7.61 1.22
CA ARG A 165 -12.62 -7.38 0.28
C ARG A 165 -12.67 -8.46 -0.81
N HIS A 166 -11.53 -8.81 -1.38
CA HIS A 166 -11.44 -9.85 -2.41
C HIS A 166 -11.70 -11.25 -1.83
N VAL A 167 -11.18 -11.52 -0.63
CA VAL A 167 -11.44 -12.79 0.08
C VAL A 167 -12.93 -12.99 0.36
N LEU A 168 -13.62 -11.94 0.79
CA LEU A 168 -15.07 -11.99 1.06
C LEU A 168 -15.91 -12.14 -0.21
N ALA A 169 -15.44 -11.62 -1.35
CA ALA A 169 -16.15 -11.68 -2.63
C ALA A 169 -16.03 -13.05 -3.33
N ASP A 170 -15.15 -13.94 -2.89
CA ASP A 170 -14.90 -15.26 -3.52
C ASP A 170 -14.93 -16.37 -2.47
N GLU A 171 -15.94 -17.24 -2.56
CA GLU A 171 -16.14 -18.36 -1.62
C GLU A 171 -14.92 -19.30 -1.56
N LYS A 172 -14.20 -19.49 -2.66
CA LYS A 172 -12.99 -20.31 -2.69
C LYS A 172 -11.89 -19.67 -1.82
N TYR A 173 -11.60 -18.38 -2.00
CA TYR A 173 -10.59 -17.70 -1.19
C TYR A 173 -10.97 -17.66 0.27
N LEU A 174 -12.25 -17.44 0.58
CA LEU A 174 -12.75 -17.45 1.96
C LEU A 174 -12.62 -18.85 2.59
N SER A 175 -12.92 -19.92 1.86
CA SER A 175 -12.77 -21.30 2.36
C SER A 175 -11.32 -21.70 2.62
N GLU A 176 -10.39 -21.17 1.84
CA GLU A 176 -8.94 -21.41 1.97
C GLU A 176 -8.25 -20.45 2.97
N TRP A 177 -8.96 -19.47 3.48
CA TRP A 177 -8.37 -18.46 4.36
C TRP A 177 -7.78 -19.08 5.65
N SER A 178 -6.63 -18.55 6.07
CA SER A 178 -6.00 -18.94 7.33
C SER A 178 -5.10 -17.84 7.89
N PRO A 179 -4.86 -17.77 9.20
CA PRO A 179 -3.92 -16.84 9.81
C PRO A 179 -2.47 -17.00 9.31
N ASN A 180 -2.12 -18.17 8.79
CA ASN A 180 -0.79 -18.40 8.22
C ASN A 180 -0.57 -17.61 6.93
N ARG A 181 -1.63 -17.37 6.14
CA ARG A 181 -1.57 -16.51 4.95
C ARG A 181 -1.10 -15.10 5.31
N ILE A 182 -1.68 -14.51 6.38
CA ILE A 182 -1.28 -13.18 6.87
C ILE A 182 0.20 -13.16 7.26
N LYS A 183 0.67 -14.17 8.00
CA LYS A 183 2.09 -14.27 8.38
C LYS A 183 3.02 -14.35 7.16
N THR A 184 2.65 -15.13 6.15
CA THR A 184 3.44 -15.25 4.91
C THR A 184 3.50 -13.92 4.16
N LEU A 185 2.35 -13.24 4.04
CA LEU A 185 2.29 -11.92 3.40
C LEU A 185 3.07 -10.86 4.18
N ALA A 186 2.97 -10.82 5.51
CA ALA A 186 3.75 -9.91 6.33
C ALA A 186 5.28 -10.14 6.19
N MET A 187 5.72 -11.38 5.96
CA MET A 187 7.13 -11.67 5.66
C MET A 187 7.54 -11.16 4.27
N GLU A 188 6.68 -11.34 3.26
CA GLU A 188 6.91 -10.81 1.90
C GLU A 188 6.93 -9.28 1.90
N GLN A 189 5.97 -8.65 2.58
CA GLN A 189 5.89 -7.20 2.76
C GLN A 189 7.14 -6.65 3.47
N TRP A 190 7.60 -7.34 4.50
CA TRP A 190 8.86 -6.98 5.17
C TRP A 190 10.06 -7.04 4.22
N ALA A 191 10.18 -8.07 3.39
CA ALA A 191 11.27 -8.18 2.43
C ALA A 191 11.23 -7.04 1.41
N LEU A 192 10.04 -6.71 0.88
CA LEU A 192 9.83 -5.57 -0.03
C LEU A 192 10.14 -4.24 0.65
N LEU A 193 9.61 -4.00 1.85
CA LEU A 193 9.80 -2.75 2.60
C LEU A 193 11.28 -2.53 2.96
N SER A 194 11.97 -3.59 3.41
CA SER A 194 13.42 -3.52 3.70
C SER A 194 14.24 -3.26 2.44
N SER A 195 13.85 -3.82 1.28
CA SER A 195 14.49 -3.54 0.00
C SER A 195 14.23 -2.10 -0.43
N ALA A 196 12.98 -1.64 -0.41
CA ALA A 196 12.60 -0.28 -0.76
C ALA A 196 13.36 0.77 0.07
N TYR A 197 13.46 0.55 1.39
CA TYR A 197 14.18 1.46 2.27
C TYR A 197 15.68 1.56 1.96
N ARG A 198 16.32 0.44 1.58
CA ARG A 198 17.74 0.45 1.18
C ARG A 198 17.97 1.13 -0.18
N LEU A 199 16.98 1.08 -1.07
CA LEU A 199 16.99 1.76 -2.36
C LEU A 199 16.75 3.27 -2.24
N LEU A 200 16.20 3.74 -1.12
CA LEU A 200 15.90 5.14 -0.87
C LEU A 200 17.17 5.91 -0.52
N VAL A 201 17.39 7.06 -1.16
CA VAL A 201 18.50 7.97 -0.84
C VAL A 201 18.29 8.62 0.54
N PRO A 202 19.35 9.06 1.23
CA PRO A 202 19.22 9.95 2.39
C PRO A 202 18.42 11.21 2.02
N GLY A 203 17.45 11.60 2.85
CA GLY A 203 16.52 12.70 2.57
C GLY A 203 15.29 12.28 1.75
N GLY A 204 15.27 11.07 1.19
CA GLY A 204 14.18 10.54 0.39
C GLY A 204 12.94 10.15 1.19
N TYR A 205 11.84 9.88 0.47
CA TYR A 205 10.54 9.51 1.04
C TYR A 205 10.03 8.19 0.48
N LEU A 206 9.54 7.34 1.38
CA LEU A 206 8.94 6.04 1.07
C LEU A 206 7.49 6.02 1.59
N LEU A 207 6.54 5.88 0.67
CA LEU A 207 5.15 5.61 1.00
C LEU A 207 4.93 4.11 0.98
N TYR A 208 4.59 3.54 2.13
CA TYR A 208 4.15 2.15 2.26
C TYR A 208 2.63 2.11 2.37
N SER A 209 1.98 1.27 1.58
CA SER A 209 0.52 1.06 1.63
C SER A 209 0.13 -0.39 1.40
N THR A 210 -1.03 -0.76 1.94
CA THR A 210 -1.69 -2.05 1.71
C THR A 210 -3.20 -1.86 1.71
N CYS A 211 -3.95 -2.79 1.11
CA CYS A 211 -5.40 -2.87 1.31
C CYS A 211 -5.81 -3.85 2.43
N ALA A 212 -4.85 -4.26 3.28
CA ALA A 212 -5.11 -5.17 4.39
C ALA A 212 -5.74 -4.45 5.58
N LEU A 213 -6.62 -5.18 6.29
CA LEU A 213 -7.25 -4.69 7.51
C LEU A 213 -6.42 -4.93 8.77
N CYS A 214 -5.55 -5.93 8.76
CA CYS A 214 -4.90 -6.39 9.98
C CYS A 214 -3.61 -5.64 10.31
N PRO A 215 -3.35 -5.32 11.58
CA PRO A 215 -2.12 -4.65 12.02
C PRO A 215 -0.84 -5.41 11.65
N GLN A 216 -0.90 -6.74 11.53
CA GLN A 216 0.24 -7.59 11.18
C GLN A 216 0.83 -7.29 9.79
N GLU A 217 0.03 -6.80 8.86
CA GLU A 217 0.46 -6.41 7.51
C GLU A 217 0.74 -4.90 7.40
N ASN A 218 0.39 -4.13 8.41
CA ASN A 218 0.40 -2.67 8.46
C ASN A 218 1.41 -2.17 9.49
N ASP A 219 0.94 -1.77 10.67
CA ASP A 219 1.76 -1.17 11.74
C ASP A 219 2.92 -2.09 12.17
N GLU A 220 2.71 -3.42 12.29
CA GLU A 220 3.76 -4.34 12.75
C GLU A 220 4.90 -4.51 11.74
N VAL A 221 4.60 -4.46 10.41
CA VAL A 221 5.65 -4.48 9.37
C VAL A 221 6.49 -3.21 9.44
N VAL A 222 5.84 -2.05 9.63
CA VAL A 222 6.52 -0.75 9.73
C VAL A 222 7.28 -0.62 11.05
N ALA A 223 6.75 -1.09 12.18
CA ALA A 223 7.44 -1.14 13.45
C ALA A 223 8.77 -1.91 13.35
N ARG A 224 8.78 -2.99 12.56
CA ARG A 224 10.00 -3.74 12.29
C ARG A 224 11.04 -2.93 11.50
N LEU A 225 10.60 -2.00 10.61
CA LEU A 225 11.50 -1.11 9.90
C LEU A 225 12.19 -0.14 10.87
N PHE A 226 11.43 0.55 11.70
CA PHE A 226 11.97 1.50 12.70
C PHE A 226 12.87 0.82 13.74
N LYS A 227 12.60 -0.44 14.08
CA LYS A 227 13.50 -1.22 14.94
C LYS A 227 14.82 -1.56 14.27
N LYS A 228 14.87 -1.64 12.94
CA LYS A 228 16.06 -2.08 12.20
C LYS A 228 16.91 -0.94 11.67
N PHE A 229 16.30 0.20 11.34
CA PHE A 229 16.96 1.33 10.70
C PHE A 229 16.73 2.60 11.53
N ASP A 230 17.75 3.04 12.24
CA ASP A 230 17.71 4.23 13.10
C ASP A 230 17.51 5.52 12.31
N THR A 231 17.85 5.51 11.01
CA THR A 231 17.64 6.63 10.07
C THR A 231 16.20 6.72 9.53
N ALA A 232 15.30 5.80 9.90
CA ALA A 232 13.91 5.85 9.49
C ALA A 232 13.10 6.79 10.39
N GLU A 233 12.38 7.73 9.79
CA GLU A 233 11.53 8.69 10.49
C GLU A 233 10.09 8.67 9.95
N LEU A 234 9.11 8.66 10.87
CA LEU A 234 7.69 8.81 10.52
C LEU A 234 7.40 10.28 10.20
N VAL A 235 6.88 10.55 8.98
CA VAL A 235 6.62 11.92 8.53
C VAL A 235 5.35 12.48 9.16
N TYR A 236 4.25 11.74 9.08
CA TYR A 236 2.96 12.18 9.62
C TYR A 236 2.71 11.55 10.99
N LYS A 237 3.11 12.29 12.05
CA LYS A 237 2.93 11.81 13.44
C LYS A 237 1.53 12.09 13.98
N ASP A 238 1.00 13.26 13.73
CA ASP A 238 -0.23 13.74 14.37
C ASP A 238 -1.34 14.13 13.38
N SER A 239 -0.99 14.60 12.18
CA SER A 239 -1.94 15.05 11.17
C SER A 239 -1.43 14.81 9.77
N ILE A 240 -2.36 14.69 8.84
CA ILE A 240 -2.09 14.59 7.40
C ILE A 240 -2.36 15.95 6.76
N PRO A 241 -1.51 16.41 5.82
CA PRO A 241 -1.75 17.66 5.10
C PRO A 241 -3.06 17.58 4.30
N SER A 242 -3.72 18.71 4.16
CA SER A 242 -4.90 18.82 3.29
C SER A 242 -4.47 18.68 1.83
N ILE A 243 -5.09 17.72 1.11
CA ILE A 243 -4.83 17.50 -0.33
C ILE A 243 -5.85 18.19 -1.24
N LYS A 244 -6.64 19.14 -0.72
CA LYS A 244 -7.77 19.73 -1.45
C LYS A 244 -7.40 20.43 -2.77
N GLU A 245 -6.15 20.86 -2.93
CA GLU A 245 -5.75 21.71 -4.06
C GLU A 245 -5.16 20.94 -5.25
N ASP A 246 -4.64 19.75 -5.05
CA ASP A 246 -3.72 19.11 -6.00
C ASP A 246 -4.39 18.17 -7.02
N TYR A 247 -5.62 17.70 -6.80
CA TYR A 247 -6.20 16.66 -7.65
C TYR A 247 -7.38 17.10 -8.53
N SER A 248 -7.94 18.28 -8.30
CA SER A 248 -9.07 18.76 -9.09
C SER A 248 -8.77 18.87 -10.60
N ALA A 249 -7.49 19.02 -10.97
CA ALA A 249 -7.05 19.06 -12.36
C ALA A 249 -7.08 17.68 -13.06
N TYR A 250 -6.89 16.60 -12.30
CA TYR A 250 -6.76 15.24 -12.85
C TYR A 250 -7.86 14.29 -12.40
N CYS A 251 -8.52 14.59 -11.29
CA CYS A 251 -9.43 13.69 -10.63
C CYS A 251 -10.81 14.30 -10.41
N LYS A 252 -11.84 13.56 -10.81
CA LYS A 252 -13.22 13.79 -10.37
C LYS A 252 -13.53 12.79 -9.28
N MET A 253 -13.70 13.30 -8.07
CA MET A 253 -13.98 12.52 -6.88
C MET A 253 -15.05 13.23 -6.06
N ASP A 254 -16.19 12.60 -5.90
CA ASP A 254 -17.34 13.17 -5.18
C ASP A 254 -17.16 13.11 -3.65
N VAL A 255 -16.25 12.29 -3.19
CA VAL A 255 -15.99 12.08 -1.77
C VAL A 255 -14.50 12.25 -1.45
N ILE A 256 -14.19 12.91 -0.34
CA ILE A 256 -12.82 13.02 0.18
C ILE A 256 -12.68 12.00 1.31
N PRO A 257 -11.78 10.99 1.16
CA PRO A 257 -11.56 10.00 2.22
C PRO A 257 -11.13 10.65 3.54
N VAL A 258 -11.62 10.10 4.65
CA VAL A 258 -11.25 10.53 6.00
C VAL A 258 -10.37 9.44 6.64
N PRO A 259 -9.05 9.65 6.75
CA PRO A 259 -8.17 8.68 7.37
C PRO A 259 -8.35 8.62 8.89
N GLU A 260 -8.37 7.42 9.43
CA GLU A 260 -8.30 7.15 10.87
C GLU A 260 -6.86 6.83 11.25
N ARG A 261 -6.37 7.42 12.34
CA ARG A 261 -5.02 7.16 12.82
C ARG A 261 -4.89 5.75 13.39
N THR A 262 -3.78 5.09 13.06
CA THR A 262 -3.29 3.87 13.71
C THR A 262 -2.01 4.18 14.52
N GLU A 263 -1.28 3.19 14.96
CA GLU A 263 -0.04 3.39 15.72
C GLU A 263 1.04 4.10 14.87
N LEU A 264 1.29 3.62 13.66
CA LEU A 264 2.38 4.10 12.78
C LEU A 264 1.89 4.59 11.40
N GLY A 265 0.59 4.75 11.22
CA GLY A 265 0.04 5.16 9.95
C GLY A 265 -1.43 5.59 10.04
N PHE A 266 -2.12 5.42 8.94
CA PHE A 266 -3.52 5.82 8.79
C PHE A 266 -4.30 4.76 8.01
N HIS A 267 -5.53 4.53 8.42
CA HIS A 267 -6.45 3.62 7.77
C HIS A 267 -7.65 4.38 7.21
N ILE A 268 -8.02 4.13 5.98
CA ILE A 268 -9.30 4.54 5.39
C ILE A 268 -10.14 3.27 5.25
N LEU A 269 -11.27 3.24 5.92
CA LEU A 269 -12.13 2.06 6.01
C LEU A 269 -13.50 2.32 5.36
N PRO A 270 -14.08 1.32 4.66
CA PRO A 270 -15.31 1.52 3.88
C PRO A 270 -16.60 1.63 4.69
N ASP A 271 -16.56 1.40 6.00
CA ASP A 271 -17.69 1.57 6.90
C ASP A 271 -17.94 3.04 7.32
N GLN A 272 -17.15 3.97 6.80
CA GLN A 272 -17.39 5.40 6.91
C GLN A 272 -18.37 5.88 5.84
N LYS A 273 -18.84 7.15 6.00
CA LYS A 273 -19.79 7.80 5.09
C LYS A 273 -19.33 7.80 3.63
N GLU A 274 -18.03 7.91 3.42
CA GLU A 274 -17.37 8.00 2.13
C GLU A 274 -17.34 6.68 1.37
N LYS A 275 -17.54 5.53 2.04
CA LYS A 275 -17.63 4.17 1.47
C LYS A 275 -16.46 3.77 0.57
N CYS A 276 -15.26 4.28 0.83
CA CYS A 276 -14.04 3.99 0.07
C CYS A 276 -13.02 3.19 0.89
N GLY A 277 -12.05 2.57 0.23
CA GLY A 277 -11.07 1.68 0.85
C GLY A 277 -11.53 0.21 0.87
N PRO A 278 -10.86 -0.67 1.65
CA PRO A 278 -9.86 -0.30 2.66
C PRO A 278 -8.51 0.06 2.04
N ILE A 279 -7.80 0.97 2.66
CA ILE A 279 -6.38 1.23 2.43
C ILE A 279 -5.72 1.67 3.74
N TRP A 280 -4.57 1.09 4.05
CA TRP A 280 -3.67 1.55 5.10
C TRP A 280 -2.43 2.14 4.45
N PHE A 281 -1.90 3.24 5.02
CA PHE A 281 -0.68 3.86 4.49
C PHE A 281 0.11 4.61 5.57
N THR A 282 1.41 4.76 5.31
CA THR A 282 2.32 5.60 6.09
C THR A 282 3.40 6.19 5.20
N LEU A 283 3.86 7.39 5.51
CA LEU A 283 4.98 8.04 4.85
C LEU A 283 6.20 8.06 5.76
N ILE A 284 7.30 7.51 5.26
CA ILE A 284 8.57 7.34 5.96
C ILE A 284 9.62 8.19 5.26
N ARG A 285 10.44 8.89 6.01
CA ARG A 285 11.63 9.60 5.51
C ARG A 285 12.88 8.86 5.93
N LYS A 286 13.86 8.78 5.04
CA LYS A 286 15.21 8.35 5.39
C LYS A 286 16.02 9.59 5.76
N THR A 287 16.42 9.74 7.01
CA THR A 287 17.31 10.82 7.42
C THR A 287 18.76 10.51 7.01
N PRO A 288 19.59 11.52 6.74
CA PRO A 288 21.04 11.30 6.64
C PRO A 288 21.59 10.65 7.91
N GLU A 289 22.61 9.83 7.78
CA GLU A 289 23.35 9.36 8.96
C GLU A 289 23.94 10.57 9.68
N SER A 290 23.85 10.62 11.01
CA SER A 290 24.53 11.63 11.80
C SER A 290 26.05 11.44 11.60
N VAL A 291 26.70 12.44 11.05
CA VAL A 291 28.17 12.51 11.02
C VAL A 291 28.60 12.89 12.44
N ASP A 292 28.98 11.88 13.25
CA ASP A 292 29.62 12.10 14.56
C ASP A 292 31.07 12.59 14.37
#